data_74b5fe75377f2c6b5e08abfa47fb9494
#
_entry.id   74b5fe75377f2c6b5e08abfa47fb9494
#
_cell.length_a   1.000
_cell.length_b   1.000
_cell.length_c   1.000
_cell.angle_alpha   90.00
_cell.angle_beta   90.00
_cell.angle_gamma   90.00
#
_symmetry.space_group_name_H-M   'P 1'
#
loop_
_entity.id
_entity.type
_entity.pdbx_description
1 polymer ?
#
loop_
_entity_poly.entity_id
_entity_poly.type
_entity_poly.pdbx_seq_one_letter_code
_entity_poly.pdbx_strand_id
1 'polypeptide(L)'
;MNKLILLIVLFFSTFVFALSEDAEQPIEIEAESVMVDDASGYNEFIGDAEVRQGSLVMTAEIIQVQTNADGVETMVAKGTLEQPAKYIQSQENQARFIEATAVLITYDVNEGMIFLVGDAYLVQGFDSFSGDTLTYDINNDKVLVKSSEDGTKRVKFTIDL
;
A
#
# COMPACT_ATOMS: atom_id res chain seq x y z
N MET A 1 50.72 -9.93 -39.89
CA MET A 1 50.55 -10.20 -38.44
C MET A 1 49.38 -9.34 -37.94
N ASN A 2 48.18 -9.91 -37.96
CA ASN A 2 46.96 -9.16 -37.58
C ASN A 2 46.71 -9.39 -36.10
N LYS A 3 46.77 -8.32 -35.30
CA LYS A 3 46.40 -8.33 -33.90
C LYS A 3 44.90 -8.07 -33.82
N LEU A 4 44.13 -9.15 -33.60
CA LEU A 4 42.71 -9.09 -33.31
C LEU A 4 42.55 -8.68 -31.84
N ILE A 5 42.16 -7.43 -31.62
CA ILE A 5 41.82 -6.91 -30.27
C ILE A 5 40.38 -7.32 -30.02
N LEU A 6 40.19 -8.33 -29.16
CA LEU A 6 38.87 -8.77 -28.68
C LEU A 6 38.40 -7.78 -27.59
N LEU A 7 37.51 -6.85 -27.95
CA LEU A 7 36.88 -5.92 -27.03
C LEU A 7 35.73 -6.64 -26.28
N ILE A 8 36.01 -7.13 -25.07
CA ILE A 8 34.99 -7.67 -24.19
C ILE A 8 34.27 -6.49 -23.56
N VAL A 9 33.08 -6.18 -24.07
CA VAL A 9 32.14 -5.24 -23.44
C VAL A 9 31.43 -6.00 -22.32
N LEU A 10 31.87 -5.76 -21.08
CA LEU A 10 31.17 -6.26 -19.88
C LEU A 10 29.88 -5.47 -19.72
N PHE A 11 28.76 -6.07 -20.10
CA PHE A 11 27.42 -5.52 -19.76
C PHE A 11 27.19 -5.71 -18.26
N PHE A 12 27.50 -4.70 -17.48
CA PHE A 12 26.99 -4.57 -16.12
C PHE A 12 25.52 -4.21 -16.20
N SER A 13 24.64 -5.20 -16.16
CA SER A 13 23.21 -4.98 -15.91
C SER A 13 23.07 -4.55 -14.46
N THR A 14 22.97 -3.24 -14.24
CA THR A 14 22.50 -2.68 -12.97
C THR A 14 21.03 -3.06 -12.83
N PHE A 15 20.72 -3.96 -11.91
CA PHE A 15 19.37 -4.15 -11.43
C PHE A 15 18.99 -2.85 -10.69
N VAL A 16 18.31 -1.96 -11.37
CA VAL A 16 17.63 -0.85 -10.73
C VAL A 16 16.41 -1.47 -10.05
N PHE A 17 16.47 -1.61 -8.73
CA PHE A 17 15.26 -1.80 -7.93
C PHE A 17 14.49 -0.49 -8.07
N ALA A 18 13.40 -0.53 -8.79
CA ALA A 18 12.44 0.56 -8.80
C ALA A 18 11.75 0.55 -7.41
N LEU A 19 12.28 1.33 -6.45
CA LEU A 19 11.47 1.81 -5.36
C LEU A 19 10.30 2.59 -6.01
N SER A 20 9.10 2.47 -5.48
CA SER A 20 7.99 3.28 -5.95
C SER A 20 8.40 4.75 -5.81
N GLU A 21 8.28 5.56 -6.87
CA GLU A 21 8.62 7.00 -6.82
C GLU A 21 7.87 7.71 -5.69
N ASP A 22 6.73 7.19 -5.25
CA ASP A 22 5.96 7.69 -4.11
C ASP A 22 6.75 7.69 -2.79
N ALA A 23 7.57 6.67 -2.53
CA ALA A 23 8.33 6.55 -1.28
C ALA A 23 9.39 7.66 -1.10
N GLU A 24 9.81 8.30 -2.18
CA GLU A 24 10.77 9.42 -2.17
C GLU A 24 10.07 10.78 -2.02
N GLN A 25 8.74 10.84 -2.15
CA GLN A 25 7.98 12.08 -2.01
C GLN A 25 7.78 12.45 -0.53
N PRO A 26 7.69 13.75 -0.21
CA PRO A 26 7.33 14.18 1.14
C PRO A 26 5.96 13.64 1.53
N ILE A 27 5.81 13.35 2.83
CA ILE A 27 4.53 12.94 3.41
C ILE A 27 3.82 14.18 3.90
N GLU A 28 2.60 14.37 3.44
CA GLU A 28 1.68 15.41 3.91
C GLU A 28 0.58 14.74 4.73
N ILE A 29 0.26 15.31 5.90
CA ILE A 29 -0.74 14.74 6.81
C ILE A 29 -1.67 15.84 7.30
N GLU A 30 -2.97 15.57 7.26
CA GLU A 30 -4.03 16.40 7.80
C GLU A 30 -4.85 15.59 8.81
N ALA A 31 -5.21 16.17 9.97
CA ALA A 31 -6.04 15.55 10.99
C ALA A 31 -6.53 16.61 11.99
N GLU A 32 -7.56 16.30 12.79
CA GLU A 32 -8.02 17.18 13.86
C GLU A 32 -7.05 17.21 15.06
N SER A 33 -6.38 16.10 15.33
CA SER A 33 -5.41 15.94 16.42
C SER A 33 -4.20 15.11 15.98
N VAL A 34 -3.03 15.54 16.43
CA VAL A 34 -1.75 14.90 16.07
C VAL A 34 -0.95 14.65 17.33
N MET A 35 -0.44 13.41 17.48
CA MET A 35 0.58 13.03 18.45
C MET A 35 1.82 12.56 17.71
N VAL A 36 2.98 13.13 18.03
CA VAL A 36 4.29 12.77 17.46
C VAL A 36 5.22 12.34 18.60
N ASP A 37 5.78 11.16 18.51
CA ASP A 37 6.82 10.64 19.40
C ASP A 37 8.07 10.28 18.59
N ASP A 38 8.94 11.23 18.42
CA ASP A 38 10.20 11.07 17.68
C ASP A 38 11.14 10.03 18.32
N ALA A 39 11.00 9.79 19.62
CA ALA A 39 11.89 8.84 20.31
C ALA A 39 11.57 7.39 19.95
N SER A 40 10.29 7.06 19.77
CA SER A 40 9.83 5.73 19.35
C SER A 40 9.55 5.63 17.84
N GLY A 41 9.51 6.76 17.14
CA GLY A 41 9.08 6.85 15.75
C GLY A 41 7.59 6.62 15.55
N TYR A 42 6.79 6.61 16.63
CA TYR A 42 5.34 6.42 16.57
C TYR A 42 4.60 7.74 16.45
N ASN A 43 3.73 7.83 15.46
CA ASN A 43 2.91 9.01 15.21
C ASN A 43 1.45 8.60 15.06
N GLU A 44 0.53 9.36 15.65
CA GLU A 44 -0.91 9.10 15.58
C GLU A 44 -1.68 10.36 15.20
N PHE A 45 -2.60 10.20 14.25
CA PHE A 45 -3.43 11.24 13.66
C PHE A 45 -4.89 10.83 13.85
N ILE A 46 -5.69 11.68 14.46
CA ILE A 46 -7.08 11.39 14.87
C ILE A 46 -8.01 12.45 14.32
N GLY A 47 -9.17 12.04 13.83
CA GLY A 47 -10.25 12.84 13.29
C GLY A 47 -10.05 13.18 11.82
N ASP A 48 -10.86 12.56 10.95
CA ASP A 48 -10.81 12.71 9.48
C ASP A 48 -9.38 12.74 8.93
N ALA A 49 -8.53 11.83 9.45
CA ALA A 49 -7.12 11.82 9.14
C ALA A 49 -6.89 11.44 7.67
N GLU A 50 -6.00 12.21 7.03
CA GLU A 50 -5.55 11.96 5.66
C GLU A 50 -4.02 12.00 5.59
N VAL A 51 -3.42 11.01 4.94
CA VAL A 51 -1.99 10.91 4.61
C VAL A 51 -1.84 10.87 3.11
N ARG A 52 -0.96 11.73 2.58
CA ARG A 52 -0.57 11.76 1.16
C ARG A 52 0.93 11.58 1.02
N GLN A 53 1.34 10.72 0.10
CA GLN A 53 2.73 10.56 -0.30
C GLN A 53 2.80 10.21 -1.79
N GLY A 54 3.17 11.17 -2.63
CA GLY A 54 3.10 10.99 -4.08
C GLY A 54 1.67 10.68 -4.54
N SER A 55 1.46 9.53 -5.17
CA SER A 55 0.14 9.07 -5.61
C SER A 55 -0.66 8.34 -4.52
N LEU A 56 0.00 7.93 -3.43
CA LEU A 56 -0.64 7.30 -2.28
C LEU A 56 -1.51 8.31 -1.53
N VAL A 57 -2.75 7.95 -1.28
CA VAL A 57 -3.68 8.63 -0.37
C VAL A 57 -4.30 7.61 0.56
N MET A 58 -4.21 7.84 1.86
CA MET A 58 -4.85 7.03 2.89
C MET A 58 -5.73 7.92 3.76
N THR A 59 -7.00 7.53 3.96
CA THR A 59 -7.95 8.26 4.80
C THR A 59 -8.62 7.36 5.82
N ALA A 60 -8.82 7.84 7.04
CA ALA A 60 -9.49 7.11 8.11
C ALA A 60 -9.85 8.03 9.28
N GLU A 61 -10.64 7.52 10.23
CA GLU A 61 -10.84 8.18 11.54
C GLU A 61 -9.53 8.30 12.33
N ILE A 62 -8.69 7.25 12.28
CA ILE A 62 -7.38 7.25 12.94
C ILE A 62 -6.35 6.68 11.96
N ILE A 63 -5.22 7.37 11.81
CA ILE A 63 -4.05 6.84 11.11
C ILE A 63 -2.86 6.82 12.06
N GLN A 64 -2.19 5.68 12.13
CA GLN A 64 -0.96 5.47 12.89
C GLN A 64 0.19 5.23 11.91
N VAL A 65 1.29 5.92 12.10
CA VAL A 65 2.49 5.80 11.25
C VAL A 65 3.68 5.46 12.12
N GLN A 66 4.32 4.34 11.81
CA GLN A 66 5.61 3.97 12.40
C GLN A 66 6.72 4.37 11.45
N THR A 67 7.70 5.09 11.97
CA THR A 67 8.90 5.51 11.24
C THR A 67 10.16 4.94 11.88
N ASN A 68 11.20 4.79 11.08
CA ASN A 68 12.55 4.46 11.52
C ASN A 68 13.56 5.38 10.82
N ALA A 69 14.87 5.06 10.90
CA ALA A 69 15.93 5.86 10.30
C ALA A 69 15.86 5.94 8.77
N ASP A 70 15.21 4.98 8.12
CA ASP A 70 15.09 4.86 6.66
C ASP A 70 13.77 5.48 6.12
N GLY A 71 12.87 5.91 7.02
CA GLY A 71 11.60 6.52 6.66
C GLY A 71 10.38 5.84 7.29
N VAL A 72 9.27 5.80 6.56
CA VAL A 72 8.05 5.10 7.00
C VAL A 72 8.23 3.60 6.86
N GLU A 73 7.93 2.88 7.93
CA GLU A 73 7.94 1.42 8.00
C GLU A 73 6.54 0.86 7.79
N THR A 74 5.56 1.38 8.54
CA THR A 74 4.19 0.88 8.51
C THR A 74 3.19 2.02 8.68
N MET A 75 2.06 1.93 7.98
CA MET A 75 0.89 2.78 8.18
C MET A 75 -0.30 1.92 8.55
N VAL A 76 -1.07 2.31 9.57
CA VAL A 76 -2.29 1.62 10.02
C VAL A 76 -3.45 2.60 10.02
N ALA A 77 -4.44 2.38 9.17
CA ALA A 77 -5.65 3.19 9.07
C ALA A 77 -6.83 2.44 9.69
N LYS A 78 -7.53 3.09 10.61
CA LYS A 78 -8.66 2.54 11.35
C LYS A 78 -9.90 3.36 11.07
N GLY A 79 -10.91 2.73 10.49
CA GLY A 79 -12.24 3.27 10.30
C GLY A 79 -13.30 2.44 11.03
N THR A 80 -14.54 2.57 10.58
CA THR A 80 -15.69 1.80 11.07
C THR A 80 -16.39 1.12 9.88
N LEU A 81 -17.45 0.36 10.14
CA LEU A 81 -18.28 -0.21 9.06
C LEU A 81 -19.04 0.89 8.28
N GLU A 82 -19.42 1.98 8.96
CA GLU A 82 -20.13 3.11 8.35
C GLU A 82 -19.18 4.07 7.61
N GLN A 83 -17.96 4.21 8.13
CA GLN A 83 -16.90 5.05 7.59
C GLN A 83 -15.59 4.24 7.53
N PRO A 84 -15.44 3.34 6.54
CA PRO A 84 -14.26 2.50 6.44
C PRO A 84 -13.00 3.32 6.12
N ALA A 85 -11.87 2.82 6.56
CA ALA A 85 -10.58 3.31 6.10
C ALA A 85 -10.45 3.09 4.59
N LYS A 86 -9.74 3.99 3.92
CA LYS A 86 -9.55 3.95 2.47
C LYS A 86 -8.07 4.11 2.12
N TYR A 87 -7.64 3.37 1.11
CA TYR A 87 -6.32 3.42 0.50
C TYR A 87 -6.48 3.59 -1.01
N ILE A 88 -5.78 4.55 -1.59
CA ILE A 88 -5.72 4.78 -3.03
C ILE A 88 -4.25 4.94 -3.42
N GLN A 89 -3.84 4.30 -4.51
CA GLN A 89 -2.52 4.51 -5.10
C GLN A 89 -2.58 4.28 -6.61
N SER A 90 -1.94 5.17 -7.36
CA SER A 90 -1.75 5.02 -8.81
C SER A 90 -0.43 4.28 -9.06
N GLN A 91 -0.44 3.29 -9.95
CA GLN A 91 0.78 2.61 -10.39
C GLN A 91 1.20 3.20 -11.74
N GLU A 92 2.27 4.01 -11.76
CA GLU A 92 2.68 4.79 -12.93
C GLU A 92 3.02 3.94 -14.17
N ASN A 93 3.54 2.73 -14.00
CA ASN A 93 3.95 1.86 -15.10
C ASN A 93 2.85 0.95 -15.65
N GLN A 94 1.69 0.95 -15.03
CA GLN A 94 0.53 0.19 -15.46
C GLN A 94 -0.65 1.14 -15.36
N ALA A 95 -1.43 1.38 -16.37
CA ALA A 95 -2.64 2.22 -16.32
C ALA A 95 -3.68 1.70 -15.28
N ARG A 96 -3.20 1.29 -14.11
CA ARG A 96 -3.93 0.67 -13.02
C ARG A 96 -3.82 1.54 -11.79
N PHE A 97 -4.96 1.79 -11.20
CA PHE A 97 -5.05 2.33 -9.85
C PHE A 97 -5.50 1.22 -8.91
N ILE A 98 -5.08 1.34 -7.67
CA ILE A 98 -5.53 0.50 -6.56
C ILE A 98 -6.43 1.37 -5.70
N GLU A 99 -7.60 0.88 -5.38
CA GLU A 99 -8.48 1.46 -4.37
C GLU A 99 -8.91 0.33 -3.43
N ALA A 100 -8.67 0.51 -2.14
CA ALA A 100 -9.03 -0.46 -1.11
C ALA A 100 -9.80 0.20 0.01
N THR A 101 -10.78 -0.52 0.57
CA THR A 101 -11.52 -0.13 1.76
C THR A 101 -11.64 -1.30 2.73
N ALA A 102 -11.56 -1.00 4.03
CA ALA A 102 -11.79 -1.96 5.12
C ALA A 102 -12.00 -1.22 6.45
N VAL A 103 -12.44 -1.92 7.48
CA VAL A 103 -12.45 -1.36 8.84
C VAL A 103 -11.03 -1.07 9.32
N LEU A 104 -10.09 -1.96 8.98
CA LEU A 104 -8.67 -1.80 9.28
C LEU A 104 -7.85 -2.05 8.03
N ILE A 105 -6.97 -1.11 7.70
CA ILE A 105 -5.96 -1.23 6.65
C ILE A 105 -4.59 -1.13 7.28
N THR A 106 -3.72 -2.09 7.01
CA THR A 106 -2.30 -2.02 7.36
C THR A 106 -1.48 -2.06 6.08
N TYR A 107 -0.63 -1.07 5.87
CA TYR A 107 0.33 -1.01 4.79
C TYR A 107 1.75 -1.15 5.33
N ASP A 108 2.40 -2.25 5.01
CA ASP A 108 3.83 -2.46 5.23
C ASP A 108 4.58 -1.92 4.01
N VAL A 109 5.28 -0.80 4.23
CA VAL A 109 5.98 -0.08 3.15
C VAL A 109 7.20 -0.87 2.68
N ASN A 110 7.92 -1.51 3.61
CA ASN A 110 9.15 -2.24 3.32
C ASN A 110 8.89 -3.51 2.49
N GLU A 111 7.81 -4.22 2.83
CA GLU A 111 7.43 -5.44 2.12
C GLU A 111 6.51 -5.18 0.91
N GLY A 112 5.93 -3.99 0.80
CA GLY A 112 4.95 -3.66 -0.23
C GLY A 112 3.66 -4.47 -0.08
N MET A 113 3.22 -4.68 1.17
CA MET A 113 2.06 -5.51 1.50
C MET A 113 0.93 -4.67 2.07
N ILE A 114 -0.29 -4.88 1.58
CA ILE A 114 -1.50 -4.29 2.13
C ILE A 114 -2.37 -5.39 2.74
N PHE A 115 -2.74 -5.21 4.01
CA PHE A 115 -3.64 -6.09 4.75
C PHE A 115 -4.94 -5.35 5.05
N LEU A 116 -6.06 -5.93 4.64
CA LEU A 116 -7.40 -5.40 4.83
C LEU A 116 -8.18 -6.34 5.75
N VAL A 117 -8.80 -5.82 6.78
CA VAL A 117 -9.59 -6.60 7.75
C VAL A 117 -10.92 -5.91 8.03
N GLY A 118 -11.99 -6.68 7.94
CA GLY A 118 -13.36 -6.22 8.17
C GLY A 118 -13.96 -5.53 6.94
N ASP A 119 -14.89 -6.20 6.26
CA ASP A 119 -15.53 -5.74 5.03
C ASP A 119 -14.52 -5.32 3.95
N ALA A 120 -13.49 -6.15 3.78
CA ALA A 120 -12.40 -5.88 2.87
C ALA A 120 -12.89 -5.84 1.42
N TYR A 121 -12.54 -4.75 0.73
CA TYR A 121 -12.80 -4.55 -0.69
C TYR A 121 -11.57 -3.97 -1.36
N LEU A 122 -11.22 -4.49 -2.53
CA LEU A 122 -10.10 -4.03 -3.36
C LEU A 122 -10.54 -3.93 -4.81
N VAL A 123 -10.21 -2.82 -5.45
CA VAL A 123 -10.27 -2.63 -6.90
C VAL A 123 -8.84 -2.47 -7.41
N GLN A 124 -8.52 -3.20 -8.46
CA GLN A 124 -7.26 -3.13 -9.15
C GLN A 124 -7.53 -3.03 -10.66
N GLY A 125 -7.39 -1.83 -11.21
CA GLY A 125 -7.82 -1.57 -12.58
C GLY A 125 -9.32 -1.85 -12.77
N PHE A 126 -9.65 -2.90 -13.52
CA PHE A 126 -11.03 -3.34 -13.77
C PHE A 126 -11.46 -4.51 -12.88
N ASP A 127 -10.53 -5.14 -12.19
CA ASP A 127 -10.81 -6.28 -11.33
C ASP A 127 -11.24 -5.82 -9.93
N SER A 128 -12.13 -6.55 -9.30
CA SER A 128 -12.56 -6.27 -7.93
C SER A 128 -12.67 -7.53 -7.08
N PHE A 129 -12.31 -7.40 -5.82
CA PHE A 129 -12.25 -8.47 -4.83
C PHE A 129 -12.93 -8.03 -3.55
N SER A 130 -13.71 -8.90 -2.92
CA SER A 130 -14.30 -8.63 -1.61
C SER A 130 -14.37 -9.87 -0.74
N GLY A 131 -14.23 -9.66 0.56
CA GLY A 131 -14.25 -10.70 1.58
C GLY A 131 -14.21 -10.13 2.98
N ASP A 132 -13.96 -10.96 3.97
CA ASP A 132 -13.75 -10.50 5.35
C ASP A 132 -12.33 -9.96 5.54
N THR A 133 -11.35 -10.68 5.00
CA THR A 133 -9.96 -10.24 4.97
C THR A 133 -9.37 -10.37 3.57
N LEU A 134 -8.45 -9.45 3.25
CA LEU A 134 -7.76 -9.45 1.99
C LEU A 134 -6.29 -9.07 2.22
N THR A 135 -5.40 -9.74 1.52
CA THR A 135 -3.98 -9.38 1.46
C THR A 135 -3.61 -9.10 0.02
N TYR A 136 -2.98 -7.97 -0.24
CA TYR A 136 -2.45 -7.60 -1.55
C TYR A 136 -0.94 -7.39 -1.47
N ASP A 137 -0.22 -8.15 -2.28
CA ASP A 137 1.21 -8.01 -2.51
C ASP A 137 1.43 -7.15 -3.75
N ILE A 138 1.84 -5.91 -3.54
CA ILE A 138 2.03 -4.92 -4.60
C ILE A 138 3.17 -5.34 -5.53
N ASN A 139 4.24 -5.89 -4.97
CA ASN A 139 5.45 -6.24 -5.72
C ASN A 139 5.23 -7.43 -6.66
N ASN A 140 4.41 -8.39 -6.25
CA ASN A 140 4.12 -9.61 -7.00
C ASN A 140 2.74 -9.59 -7.69
N ASP A 141 1.98 -8.50 -7.52
CA ASP A 141 0.62 -8.34 -8.07
C ASP A 141 -0.31 -9.51 -7.68
N LYS A 142 -0.27 -9.87 -6.39
CA LYS A 142 -0.97 -11.04 -5.88
C LYS A 142 -2.01 -10.68 -4.82
N VAL A 143 -3.25 -11.10 -5.07
CA VAL A 143 -4.37 -10.92 -4.15
C VAL A 143 -4.73 -12.26 -3.48
N LEU A 144 -4.87 -12.26 -2.15
CA LEU A 144 -5.41 -13.36 -1.38
C LEU A 144 -6.63 -12.87 -0.60
N VAL A 145 -7.79 -13.47 -0.83
CA VAL A 145 -9.05 -13.11 -0.17
C VAL A 145 -9.54 -14.28 0.68
N LYS A 146 -10.05 -14.00 1.86
CA LYS A 146 -10.66 -15.00 2.74
C LYS A 146 -12.07 -14.57 3.16
N SER A 147 -12.95 -15.55 3.31
CA SER A 147 -14.27 -15.37 3.91
C SER A 147 -14.15 -15.28 5.44
N SER A 148 -15.21 -14.78 6.09
CA SER A 148 -15.32 -14.84 7.55
C SER A 148 -15.35 -16.32 8.04
N GLU A 149 -14.86 -16.55 9.26
CA GLU A 149 -14.83 -17.89 9.85
C GLU A 149 -16.24 -18.48 10.05
N ASP A 150 -17.23 -17.63 10.32
CA ASP A 150 -18.64 -18.03 10.47
C ASP A 150 -19.36 -18.24 9.13
N GLY A 151 -18.70 -18.01 7.99
CA GLY A 151 -19.24 -18.18 6.65
C GLY A 151 -20.30 -17.14 6.24
N THR A 152 -20.53 -16.11 7.04
CA THR A 152 -21.52 -15.06 6.74
C THR A 152 -21.08 -14.15 5.59
N LYS A 153 -19.75 -13.90 5.47
CA LYS A 153 -19.15 -13.14 4.38
C LYS A 153 -18.40 -14.08 3.43
N ARG A 154 -18.91 -14.22 2.22
CA ARG A 154 -18.29 -15.04 1.18
C ARG A 154 -17.35 -14.20 0.34
N VAL A 155 -16.28 -14.82 -0.17
CA VAL A 155 -15.41 -14.21 -1.17
C VAL A 155 -16.20 -13.97 -2.46
N LYS A 156 -16.10 -12.77 -2.99
CA LYS A 156 -16.60 -12.41 -4.33
C LYS A 156 -15.47 -11.74 -5.09
N PHE A 157 -15.34 -12.10 -6.37
CA PHE A 157 -14.42 -11.40 -7.23
C PHE A 157 -15.00 -11.24 -8.64
N THR A 158 -14.65 -10.17 -9.32
CA THR A 158 -15.06 -9.86 -10.69
C THR A 158 -13.80 -9.59 -11.51
N ILE A 159 -13.69 -10.25 -12.66
CA ILE A 159 -12.65 -9.99 -13.65
C ILE A 159 -13.33 -9.39 -14.88
N ASP A 160 -12.78 -8.32 -15.44
CA ASP A 160 -13.14 -7.79 -16.74
C ASP A 160 -12.18 -8.41 -17.79
N LEU A 161 -12.74 -9.09 -18.81
CA LEU A 161 -12.00 -9.89 -19.81
C LEU A 161 -11.94 -9.15 -21.14
#